data_98bbf58db1c6e3c944df189f65a47bda
#
_entry.id   98bbf58db1c6e3c944df189f65a47bda
#
_cell.length_a   1.000
_cell.length_b   1.000
_cell.length_c   1.000
_cell.angle_alpha   90.00
_cell.angle_beta   90.00
_cell.angle_gamma   90.00
#
_symmetry.space_group_name_H-M   'P 1'
#
loop_
_entity.id
_entity.type
_entity.pdbx_description
1 polymer ?
#
loop_
_entity_poly.entity_id
_entity_poly.type
_entity_poly.pdbx_seq_one_letter_code
_entity_poly.pdbx_strand_id
1 'polypeptide(L)'
;LVVLELAQPSLSRSNRDQMNQVCIANTHLYSNKDFPDVKLWQSWQLLQELETFVMSRGSNLPLMICGDFNSTPDTAVYDLMSRQAVHPGHPDVNMSLDDGSPNVLPDTMSLTHSFQLGSVYSTVLGEEPNFTNFTAQFKGVLDYMWYTASNLRPLSAAPIPDSTVLTKYGEALPSTQFPSDHVMLISDMQIIIGGSR
;
A
#
# COMPACT_ATOMS: atom_id res chain seq x y z
N LEU A 1 1.37 5.19 -12.36
CA LEU A 1 -0.05 4.90 -12.43
C LEU A 1 -0.37 4.22 -13.77
N VAL A 2 -1.07 3.11 -13.73
CA VAL A 2 -1.53 2.36 -14.92
C VAL A 2 -2.99 1.99 -14.72
N VAL A 3 -3.79 2.13 -15.77
CA VAL A 3 -5.14 1.54 -15.83
C VAL A 3 -5.08 0.32 -16.74
N LEU A 4 -5.43 -0.83 -16.20
CA LEU A 4 -5.50 -2.09 -16.93
C LEU A 4 -6.94 -2.37 -17.31
N GLU A 5 -7.17 -2.83 -18.52
CA GLU A 5 -8.45 -3.31 -18.99
C GLU A 5 -8.40 -4.84 -19.09
N LEU A 6 -9.39 -5.50 -18.47
CA LEU A 6 -9.50 -6.94 -18.57
C LEU A 6 -9.93 -7.35 -19.98
N ALA A 7 -9.10 -8.14 -20.67
CA ALA A 7 -9.45 -8.74 -21.93
C ALA A 7 -10.57 -9.78 -21.72
N GLN A 8 -11.80 -9.47 -22.15
CA GLN A 8 -12.90 -10.45 -22.16
C GLN A 8 -13.14 -10.97 -23.59
N PRO A 9 -13.26 -12.31 -23.76
CA PRO A 9 -13.78 -12.85 -25.00
C PRO A 9 -15.28 -12.58 -25.08
N SER A 10 -15.68 -11.78 -26.06
CA SER A 10 -17.02 -11.63 -26.64
C SER A 10 -18.23 -11.54 -25.68
N LEU A 11 -18.57 -10.35 -25.25
CA LEU A 11 -19.94 -9.98 -24.88
C LEU A 11 -20.19 -8.50 -25.26
N SER A 12 -21.41 -8.20 -25.76
CA SER A 12 -21.80 -6.93 -26.41
C SER A 12 -21.47 -5.62 -25.68
N ARG A 13 -21.10 -4.59 -26.46
CA ARG A 13 -20.48 -3.30 -26.12
C ARG A 13 -21.32 -2.25 -25.39
N SER A 14 -22.48 -2.49 -24.85
CA SER A 14 -23.40 -1.39 -24.55
C SER A 14 -23.50 -0.88 -23.10
N ASN A 15 -22.77 -1.38 -22.10
CA ASN A 15 -22.70 -0.77 -20.74
C ASN A 15 -21.53 -1.32 -19.89
N ARG A 16 -20.41 -1.77 -20.51
CA ARG A 16 -19.37 -2.56 -19.84
C ARG A 16 -18.02 -1.86 -19.67
N ASP A 17 -17.83 -0.69 -20.23
CA ASP A 17 -16.48 -0.11 -20.36
C ASP A 17 -15.85 0.32 -19.04
N GLN A 18 -16.65 0.53 -17.97
CA GLN A 18 -16.11 0.87 -16.65
C GLN A 18 -15.95 -0.33 -15.69
N MET A 19 -16.60 -1.47 -15.97
CA MET A 19 -16.62 -2.62 -15.06
C MET A 19 -15.46 -3.60 -15.27
N ASN A 20 -14.61 -3.37 -16.26
CA ASN A 20 -13.50 -4.25 -16.62
C ASN A 20 -12.13 -3.58 -16.45
N GLN A 21 -12.09 -2.47 -15.77
CA GLN A 21 -10.86 -1.73 -15.55
C GLN A 21 -10.44 -1.82 -14.09
N VAL A 22 -9.14 -1.83 -13.85
CA VAL A 22 -8.53 -1.68 -12.54
C VAL A 22 -7.38 -0.67 -12.64
N CYS A 23 -7.34 0.25 -11.72
CA CYS A 23 -6.24 1.20 -11.56
C CYS A 23 -5.18 0.59 -10.66
N ILE A 24 -3.93 0.57 -11.12
CA ILE A 24 -2.78 0.17 -10.32
C ILE A 24 -1.88 1.38 -10.14
N ALA A 25 -1.68 1.77 -8.89
CA ALA A 25 -0.67 2.74 -8.48
C ALA A 25 0.51 1.99 -7.86
N ASN A 26 1.73 2.40 -8.16
CA ASN A 26 2.94 1.88 -7.54
C ASN A 26 3.75 3.05 -7.01
N THR A 27 4.30 2.89 -5.80
CA THR A 27 5.10 3.92 -5.14
C THR A 27 6.30 3.31 -4.44
N HIS A 28 7.33 4.13 -4.23
CA HIS A 28 8.43 3.86 -3.33
C HIS A 28 8.64 5.16 -2.54
N LEU A 29 8.24 5.17 -1.27
CA LEU A 29 8.34 6.33 -0.42
C LEU A 29 9.77 6.56 0.05
N TYR A 30 10.03 7.76 0.58
CA TYR A 30 11.34 8.14 1.08
C TYR A 30 11.88 7.13 2.09
N SER A 31 13.13 6.68 1.90
CA SER A 31 13.68 5.55 2.65
C SER A 31 14.23 5.91 4.04
N ASN A 32 14.53 7.20 4.31
CA ASN A 32 15.12 7.57 5.59
C ASN A 32 14.10 7.44 6.73
N LYS A 33 14.43 6.60 7.72
CA LYS A 33 13.59 6.30 8.89
C LYS A 33 13.35 7.51 9.80
N ASP A 34 14.27 8.48 9.78
CA ASP A 34 14.24 9.65 10.66
C ASP A 34 13.30 10.76 10.16
N PHE A 35 12.64 10.56 9.01
CA PHE A 35 11.69 11.50 8.40
C PHE A 35 10.32 10.85 8.13
N PRO A 36 9.59 10.40 9.16
CA PRO A 36 8.27 9.80 8.99
C PRO A 36 7.22 10.80 8.48
N ASP A 37 7.35 12.10 8.82
CA ASP A 37 6.50 13.17 8.34
C ASP A 37 6.60 13.36 6.82
N VAL A 38 7.80 13.21 6.24
CA VAL A 38 8.00 13.24 4.78
C VAL A 38 7.27 12.08 4.11
N LYS A 39 7.37 10.87 4.66
CA LYS A 39 6.67 9.68 4.13
C LYS A 39 5.17 9.83 4.24
N LEU A 40 4.70 10.36 5.35
CA LEU A 40 3.29 10.64 5.58
C LEU A 40 2.75 11.68 4.59
N TRP A 41 3.50 12.77 4.36
CA TRP A 41 3.17 13.77 3.35
C TRP A 41 3.11 13.17 1.93
N GLN A 42 4.10 12.36 1.55
CA GLN A 42 4.12 11.68 0.25
C GLN A 42 2.91 10.75 0.07
N SER A 43 2.56 9.98 1.11
CA SER A 43 1.39 9.10 1.10
C SER A 43 0.09 9.86 0.94
N TRP A 44 -0.07 10.96 1.69
CA TRP A 44 -1.26 11.80 1.61
C TRP A 44 -1.39 12.46 0.23
N GLN A 45 -0.31 13.02 -0.32
CA GLN A 45 -0.29 13.58 -1.68
C GLN A 45 -0.68 12.53 -2.72
N LEU A 46 -0.10 11.33 -2.64
CA LEU A 46 -0.47 10.22 -3.53
C LEU A 46 -1.98 9.93 -3.46
N LEU A 47 -2.56 9.85 -2.26
CA LEU A 47 -3.98 9.59 -2.08
C LEU A 47 -4.86 10.70 -2.66
N GLN A 48 -4.51 11.99 -2.48
CA GLN A 48 -5.24 13.13 -3.04
C GLN A 48 -5.24 13.10 -4.59
N GLU A 49 -4.08 12.80 -5.20
CA GLU A 49 -3.97 12.66 -6.66
C GLU A 49 -4.77 11.46 -7.18
N LEU A 50 -4.75 10.34 -6.45
CA LEU A 50 -5.53 9.15 -6.80
C LEU A 50 -7.04 9.40 -6.66
N GLU A 51 -7.49 10.12 -5.63
CA GLU A 51 -8.90 10.53 -5.49
C GLU A 51 -9.35 11.36 -6.69
N THR A 52 -8.57 12.37 -7.04
CA THR A 52 -8.85 13.21 -8.21
C THR A 52 -8.92 12.39 -9.50
N PHE A 53 -7.97 11.48 -9.68
CA PHE A 53 -7.91 10.60 -10.85
C PHE A 53 -9.11 9.65 -10.92
N VAL A 54 -9.42 8.94 -9.82
CA VAL A 54 -10.53 7.99 -9.76
C VAL A 54 -11.87 8.70 -9.97
N MET A 55 -12.06 9.86 -9.36
CA MET A 55 -13.27 10.68 -9.55
C MET A 55 -13.44 11.12 -11.02
N SER A 56 -12.36 11.47 -11.70
CA SER A 56 -12.40 11.85 -13.12
C SER A 56 -12.80 10.72 -14.07
N ARG A 57 -12.64 9.46 -13.63
CA ARG A 57 -12.99 8.24 -14.38
C ARG A 57 -14.33 7.62 -13.99
N GLY A 58 -15.07 8.26 -13.07
CA GLY A 58 -16.26 7.70 -12.45
C GLY A 58 -15.90 6.95 -11.16
N SER A 59 -16.52 7.30 -10.06
CA SER A 59 -16.17 6.96 -8.67
C SER A 59 -16.04 5.47 -8.32
N ASN A 60 -16.31 4.55 -9.25
CA ASN A 60 -16.30 3.11 -9.03
C ASN A 60 -15.09 2.39 -9.66
N LEU A 61 -14.06 3.11 -10.11
CA LEU A 61 -12.86 2.48 -10.65
C LEU A 61 -12.12 1.72 -9.53
N PRO A 62 -11.99 0.38 -9.62
CA PRO A 62 -11.21 -0.38 -8.65
C PRO A 62 -9.76 0.10 -8.62
N LEU A 63 -9.20 0.27 -7.42
CA LEU A 63 -7.86 0.79 -7.22
C LEU A 63 -7.03 -0.18 -6.37
N MET A 64 -5.82 -0.46 -6.82
CA MET A 64 -4.76 -1.06 -6.00
C MET A 64 -3.59 -0.08 -5.88
N ILE A 65 -3.02 0.03 -4.69
CA ILE A 65 -1.82 0.81 -4.42
C ILE A 65 -0.78 -0.14 -3.85
N CYS A 66 0.30 -0.35 -4.60
CA CYS A 66 1.35 -1.30 -4.26
C CYS A 66 2.69 -0.57 -4.09
N GLY A 67 3.61 -1.18 -3.39
CA GLY A 67 4.99 -0.70 -3.34
C GLY A 67 5.63 -0.77 -1.97
N ASP A 68 6.83 -0.19 -1.91
CA ASP A 68 7.59 0.01 -0.69
C ASP A 68 7.21 1.35 -0.06
N PHE A 69 6.51 1.28 1.07
CA PHE A 69 6.08 2.46 1.83
C PHE A 69 7.13 2.91 2.84
N ASN A 70 8.24 2.17 2.99
CA ASN A 70 9.28 2.45 3.98
C ASN A 70 8.72 2.74 5.39
N SER A 71 7.61 2.08 5.74
CA SER A 71 6.79 2.36 6.92
C SER A 71 6.21 1.08 7.47
N THR A 72 6.44 0.82 8.74
CA THR A 72 5.93 -0.37 9.46
C THR A 72 4.46 -0.17 9.90
N PRO A 73 3.74 -1.25 10.31
CA PRO A 73 2.33 -1.16 10.69
C PRO A 73 2.02 -0.28 11.92
N ASP A 74 3.02 0.16 12.66
CA ASP A 74 2.91 1.05 13.82
C ASP A 74 3.09 2.55 13.48
N THR A 75 3.19 2.91 12.21
CA THR A 75 3.45 4.28 11.74
C THR A 75 2.19 5.03 11.30
N ALA A 76 2.29 6.37 11.25
CA ALA A 76 1.23 7.22 10.73
C ALA A 76 0.87 6.94 9.26
N VAL A 77 1.83 6.48 8.45
CA VAL A 77 1.57 6.07 7.06
C VAL A 77 0.60 4.89 7.02
N TYR A 78 0.83 3.87 7.85
CA TYR A 78 -0.07 2.73 7.92
C TYR A 78 -1.45 3.12 8.47
N ASP A 79 -1.50 3.98 9.49
CA ASP A 79 -2.76 4.51 10.03
C ASP A 79 -3.54 5.30 8.97
N LEU A 80 -2.86 6.17 8.19
CA LEU A 80 -3.49 6.88 7.08
C LEU A 80 -4.13 5.90 6.10
N MET A 81 -3.37 4.92 5.61
CA MET A 81 -3.84 3.95 4.63
C MET A 81 -5.00 3.09 5.15
N SER A 82 -4.91 2.59 6.39
CA SER A 82 -5.87 1.62 6.94
C SER A 82 -7.10 2.26 7.60
N ARG A 83 -6.97 3.48 8.15
CA ARG A 83 -8.01 4.16 8.95
C ARG A 83 -8.56 5.42 8.30
N GLN A 84 -8.08 5.77 7.10
CA GLN A 84 -8.50 6.95 6.34
C GLN A 84 -8.12 8.31 6.99
N ALA A 85 -7.46 8.31 8.12
CA ALA A 85 -7.13 9.53 8.85
C ALA A 85 -5.90 9.37 9.74
N VAL A 86 -5.14 10.46 9.86
CA VAL A 86 -4.12 10.62 10.91
C VAL A 86 -4.43 11.90 11.68
N HIS A 87 -4.47 11.78 13.01
CA HIS A 87 -4.70 12.91 13.89
C HIS A 87 -3.43 13.72 14.16
N PRO A 88 -3.53 15.04 14.40
CA PRO A 88 -2.39 15.90 14.66
C PRO A 88 -1.50 15.49 15.85
N GLY A 89 -2.06 14.70 16.79
CA GLY A 89 -1.32 14.18 17.96
C GLY A 89 -0.50 12.90 17.71
N HIS A 90 -0.45 12.39 16.46
CA HIS A 90 0.34 11.19 16.19
C HIS A 90 1.85 11.49 16.35
N PRO A 91 2.65 10.58 16.98
CA PRO A 91 4.08 10.81 17.19
C PRO A 91 4.86 11.16 15.91
N ASP A 92 4.54 10.51 14.79
CA ASP A 92 5.20 10.74 13.50
C ASP A 92 4.89 12.13 12.89
N VAL A 93 3.85 12.82 13.38
CA VAL A 93 3.52 14.19 12.94
C VAL A 93 4.28 15.23 13.75
N ASN A 94 4.51 14.94 15.05
CA ASN A 94 5.06 15.89 16.01
C ASN A 94 6.53 15.55 16.36
N MET A 95 7.30 15.12 15.40
CA MET A 95 8.72 14.86 15.64
C MET A 95 9.52 16.15 15.81
N SER A 96 10.31 16.20 16.90
CA SER A 96 11.37 17.19 17.00
C SER A 96 12.60 16.65 16.30
N LEU A 97 12.98 17.24 15.18
CA LEU A 97 14.24 16.91 14.53
C LEU A 97 15.41 17.47 15.37
N ASP A 98 16.44 16.65 15.59
CA ASP A 98 17.60 17.00 16.43
C ASP A 98 18.36 18.24 15.94
N ASP A 99 18.23 18.57 14.65
CA ASP A 99 18.87 19.73 14.00
C ASP A 99 18.03 21.00 14.06
N GLY A 100 16.83 20.94 14.68
CA GLY A 100 15.89 22.06 14.77
C GLY A 100 15.17 22.39 13.46
N SER A 101 15.24 21.54 12.46
CA SER A 101 14.49 21.72 11.23
C SER A 101 12.98 21.64 11.48
N PRO A 102 12.15 22.44 10.80
CA PRO A 102 10.70 22.36 10.95
C PRO A 102 10.17 21.06 10.31
N ASN A 103 9.14 20.50 10.92
CA ASN A 103 8.39 19.40 10.33
C ASN A 103 7.77 19.81 8.98
N VAL A 104 7.68 18.89 8.04
CA VAL A 104 7.01 19.10 6.75
C VAL A 104 5.53 19.34 6.95
N LEU A 105 4.93 18.68 7.95
CA LEU A 105 3.53 18.80 8.28
C LEU A 105 3.31 19.78 9.43
N PRO A 106 2.35 20.73 9.32
CA PRO A 106 1.93 21.55 10.44
C PRO A 106 1.31 20.70 11.57
N ASP A 107 1.64 20.99 12.81
CA ASP A 107 1.16 20.27 14.00
C ASP A 107 -0.38 20.21 14.15
N THR A 108 -1.09 21.10 13.45
CA THR A 108 -2.54 21.20 13.47
C THR A 108 -3.23 20.52 12.29
N MET A 109 -2.47 19.97 11.35
CA MET A 109 -3.02 19.40 10.13
C MET A 109 -3.58 18.01 10.38
N SER A 110 -4.86 17.80 10.09
CA SER A 110 -5.49 16.48 10.01
C SER A 110 -5.41 15.98 8.57
N LEU A 111 -4.80 14.83 8.37
CA LEU A 111 -4.68 14.19 7.05
C LEU A 111 -5.78 13.17 6.89
N THR A 112 -6.56 13.27 5.82
CA THR A 112 -7.67 12.36 5.53
C THR A 112 -7.75 12.01 4.06
N HIS A 113 -8.42 10.91 3.74
CA HIS A 113 -8.83 10.54 2.39
C HIS A 113 -10.13 9.74 2.41
N SER A 114 -10.79 9.58 1.25
CA SER A 114 -12.10 8.94 1.14
C SER A 114 -12.08 7.45 0.81
N PHE A 115 -10.93 6.90 0.40
CA PHE A 115 -10.83 5.49 0.03
C PHE A 115 -11.00 4.57 1.24
N GLN A 116 -11.88 3.58 1.16
CA GLN A 116 -11.90 2.46 2.10
C GLN A 116 -10.89 1.41 1.63
N LEU A 117 -9.66 1.52 2.14
CA LEU A 117 -8.57 0.63 1.78
C LEU A 117 -8.48 -0.54 2.77
N GLY A 118 -8.18 -1.73 2.21
CA GLY A 118 -7.73 -2.88 2.97
C GLY A 118 -6.31 -3.27 2.55
N SER A 119 -5.52 -3.80 3.48
CA SER A 119 -4.29 -4.51 3.13
C SER A 119 -4.65 -5.93 2.68
N VAL A 120 -4.08 -6.36 1.56
CA VAL A 120 -4.33 -7.71 1.01
C VAL A 120 -3.90 -8.77 2.00
N TYR A 121 -2.69 -8.67 2.52
CA TYR A 121 -2.12 -9.69 3.42
C TYR A 121 -2.87 -9.72 4.76
N SER A 122 -3.11 -8.58 5.36
CA SER A 122 -3.90 -8.50 6.59
C SER A 122 -5.33 -9.03 6.41
N THR A 123 -5.95 -8.80 5.25
CA THR A 123 -7.30 -9.31 4.97
C THR A 123 -7.33 -10.83 4.79
N VAL A 124 -6.34 -11.43 4.12
CA VAL A 124 -6.31 -12.87 3.81
C VAL A 124 -5.77 -13.68 4.97
N LEU A 125 -4.73 -13.19 5.66
CA LEU A 125 -4.03 -13.93 6.71
C LEU A 125 -4.50 -13.58 8.12
N GLY A 126 -5.27 -12.48 8.28
CA GLY A 126 -5.70 -11.95 9.58
C GLY A 126 -4.71 -10.96 10.21
N GLU A 127 -3.49 -10.88 9.68
CA GLU A 127 -2.43 -9.97 10.12
C GLU A 127 -1.47 -9.67 8.96
N GLU A 128 -0.64 -8.66 9.11
CA GLU A 128 0.45 -8.42 8.16
C GLU A 128 1.51 -9.51 8.30
N PRO A 129 2.29 -9.81 7.24
CA PRO A 129 3.36 -10.82 7.31
C PRO A 129 4.43 -10.36 8.31
N ASN A 130 5.23 -11.32 8.80
CA ASN A 130 6.30 -11.01 9.75
C ASN A 130 7.36 -10.06 9.16
N PHE A 131 7.54 -10.06 7.86
CA PHE A 131 8.45 -9.17 7.14
C PHE A 131 8.17 -9.21 5.63
N THR A 132 8.54 -8.13 4.97
CA THR A 132 8.69 -8.03 3.51
C THR A 132 10.10 -7.56 3.13
N ASN A 133 10.80 -6.92 4.07
CA ASN A 133 12.22 -6.58 3.97
C ASN A 133 13.03 -7.26 5.08
N PHE A 134 14.22 -7.80 4.73
CA PHE A 134 15.07 -8.50 5.67
C PHE A 134 16.55 -8.26 5.37
N THR A 135 17.12 -7.27 6.04
CA THR A 135 18.56 -6.97 6.01
C THR A 135 19.24 -7.39 7.32
N ALA A 136 20.55 -7.22 7.40
CA ALA A 136 21.31 -7.47 8.64
C ALA A 136 20.93 -6.49 9.78
N GLN A 137 20.37 -5.33 9.46
CA GLN A 137 20.03 -4.27 10.42
C GLN A 137 18.52 -4.14 10.67
N PHE A 138 17.68 -4.68 9.77
CA PHE A 138 16.23 -4.51 9.84
C PHE A 138 15.52 -5.76 9.31
N LYS A 139 14.45 -6.14 10.01
CA LYS A 139 13.50 -7.15 9.54
C LYS A 139 12.09 -6.71 9.88
N GLY A 140 11.28 -6.43 8.89
CA GLY A 140 9.92 -5.96 9.10
C GLY A 140 9.15 -5.77 7.80
N VAL A 141 7.91 -5.32 7.92
CA VAL A 141 7.01 -5.06 6.80
C VAL A 141 7.19 -3.63 6.34
N LEU A 142 7.54 -3.44 5.08
CA LEU A 142 7.66 -2.14 4.42
C LEU A 142 6.85 -2.09 3.12
N ASP A 143 6.57 -3.25 2.53
CA ASP A 143 5.86 -3.40 1.27
C ASP A 143 4.42 -3.82 1.52
N TYR A 144 3.49 -3.20 0.80
CA TYR A 144 2.06 -3.47 0.94
C TYR A 144 1.37 -3.54 -0.42
N MET A 145 0.23 -4.23 -0.41
CA MET A 145 -0.76 -4.23 -1.48
C MET A 145 -2.08 -3.73 -0.89
N TRP A 146 -2.34 -2.43 -1.03
CA TRP A 146 -3.60 -1.82 -0.62
C TRP A 146 -4.63 -1.93 -1.74
N TYR A 147 -5.90 -2.09 -1.40
CA TYR A 147 -6.99 -2.19 -2.38
C TYR A 147 -8.26 -1.51 -1.88
N THR A 148 -9.09 -1.01 -2.80
CA THR A 148 -10.41 -0.46 -2.47
C THR A 148 -11.39 -1.59 -2.15
N ALA A 149 -11.82 -1.70 -0.88
CA ALA A 149 -12.65 -2.79 -0.39
C ALA A 149 -14.10 -2.76 -0.93
N SER A 150 -14.52 -1.64 -1.50
CA SER A 150 -15.86 -1.49 -2.10
C SER A 150 -16.03 -2.27 -3.41
N ASN A 151 -14.94 -2.51 -4.14
CA ASN A 151 -15.00 -3.06 -5.51
C ASN A 151 -13.89 -4.07 -5.85
N LEU A 152 -13.02 -4.36 -4.90
CA LEU A 152 -12.04 -5.43 -4.97
C LEU A 152 -12.13 -6.35 -3.74
N ARG A 153 -11.78 -7.61 -3.94
CA ARG A 153 -11.67 -8.60 -2.87
C ARG A 153 -10.45 -9.49 -3.10
N PRO A 154 -9.53 -9.60 -2.15
CA PRO A 154 -8.45 -10.58 -2.25
C PRO A 154 -9.03 -12.00 -2.06
N LEU A 155 -8.61 -12.93 -2.90
CA LEU A 155 -8.99 -14.33 -2.85
C LEU A 155 -7.92 -15.19 -2.18
N SER A 156 -6.67 -14.85 -2.41
CA SER A 156 -5.50 -15.53 -1.86
C SER A 156 -4.33 -14.56 -1.71
N ALA A 157 -3.38 -14.89 -0.85
CA ALA A 157 -2.07 -14.26 -0.78
C ALA A 157 -1.01 -15.36 -0.67
N ALA A 158 0.05 -15.27 -1.47
CA ALA A 158 1.14 -16.22 -1.37
C ALA A 158 1.87 -16.03 -0.02
N PRO A 159 2.17 -17.10 0.70
CA PRO A 159 2.90 -16.99 1.96
C PRO A 159 4.29 -16.42 1.72
N ILE A 160 4.74 -15.56 2.62
CA ILE A 160 6.14 -15.12 2.63
C ILE A 160 7.01 -16.34 2.99
N PRO A 161 8.07 -16.61 2.23
CA PRO A 161 8.96 -17.73 2.54
C PRO A 161 9.55 -17.62 3.95
N ASP A 162 9.69 -18.76 4.63
CA ASP A 162 10.32 -18.79 5.94
C ASP A 162 11.75 -18.21 5.90
N SER A 163 12.09 -17.42 6.91
CA SER A 163 13.40 -16.75 6.96
C SER A 163 14.56 -17.76 6.93
N THR A 164 14.38 -18.97 7.48
CA THR A 164 15.41 -20.03 7.43
C THR A 164 15.66 -20.54 6.01
N VAL A 165 14.65 -20.49 5.13
CA VAL A 165 14.81 -20.82 3.70
C VAL A 165 15.58 -19.71 2.99
N LEU A 166 15.23 -18.45 3.27
CA LEU A 166 15.82 -17.28 2.64
C LEU A 166 17.30 -17.10 3.04
N THR A 167 17.64 -17.47 4.28
CA THR A 167 18.96 -17.25 4.86
C THR A 167 19.82 -18.52 4.93
N LYS A 168 19.45 -19.58 4.23
CA LYS A 168 20.17 -20.87 4.24
C LYS A 168 21.68 -20.74 4.02
N TYR A 169 22.14 -19.69 3.36
CA TYR A 169 23.54 -19.43 3.04
C TYR A 169 24.02 -18.04 3.50
N GLY A 170 23.32 -17.44 4.44
CA GLY A 170 23.63 -16.11 4.98
C GLY A 170 22.75 -15.76 6.18
N GLU A 171 23.07 -14.68 6.88
CA GLU A 171 22.32 -14.23 8.05
C GLU A 171 21.16 -13.29 7.70
N ALA A 172 21.14 -12.76 6.47
CA ALA A 172 20.15 -11.79 5.99
C ALA A 172 20.08 -11.82 4.45
N LEU A 173 19.21 -10.98 3.88
CA LEU A 173 19.14 -10.71 2.44
C LEU A 173 19.94 -9.42 2.10
N PRO A 174 20.38 -9.27 0.83
CA PRO A 174 20.35 -10.27 -0.25
C PRO A 174 21.28 -11.46 0.00
N SER A 175 20.94 -12.60 -0.61
CA SER A 175 21.74 -13.82 -0.53
C SER A 175 22.06 -14.36 -1.94
N THR A 176 22.83 -15.43 -2.02
CA THR A 176 23.14 -16.06 -3.32
C THR A 176 21.92 -16.65 -4.03
N GLN A 177 20.83 -16.89 -3.32
CA GLN A 177 19.57 -17.42 -3.86
C GLN A 177 18.51 -16.33 -4.04
N PHE A 178 18.54 -15.28 -3.23
CA PHE A 178 17.58 -14.19 -3.24
C PHE A 178 18.32 -12.86 -3.41
N PRO A 179 18.33 -12.29 -4.62
CA PRO A 179 19.19 -11.14 -4.96
C PRO A 179 18.66 -9.80 -4.43
N SER A 180 17.45 -9.78 -3.82
CA SER A 180 16.85 -8.61 -3.21
C SER A 180 16.76 -8.79 -1.70
N ASP A 181 16.84 -7.71 -0.95
CA ASP A 181 16.51 -7.63 0.47
C ASP A 181 14.99 -7.52 0.73
N HIS A 182 14.20 -7.35 -0.32
CA HIS A 182 12.74 -7.41 -0.29
C HIS A 182 12.20 -8.72 -0.85
N VAL A 183 11.04 -9.14 -0.32
CA VAL A 183 10.32 -10.33 -0.75
C VAL A 183 9.11 -9.91 -1.58
N MET A 184 8.90 -10.58 -2.71
CA MET A 184 7.79 -10.31 -3.60
C MET A 184 6.45 -10.67 -2.95
N LEU A 185 5.47 -9.76 -3.02
CA LEU A 185 4.09 -9.97 -2.63
C LEU A 185 3.26 -10.44 -3.84
N ILE A 186 2.43 -11.47 -3.64
CA ILE A 186 1.61 -12.06 -4.70
C ILE A 186 0.21 -12.33 -4.16
N SER A 187 -0.82 -11.98 -4.93
CA SER A 187 -2.22 -12.21 -4.56
C SER A 187 -3.10 -12.41 -5.80
N ASP A 188 -4.13 -13.23 -5.64
CA ASP A 188 -5.26 -13.27 -6.57
C ASP A 188 -6.35 -12.31 -6.09
N MET A 189 -6.82 -11.46 -6.99
CA MET A 189 -7.83 -10.45 -6.71
C MET A 189 -9.07 -10.67 -7.54
N GLN A 190 -10.24 -10.46 -6.94
CA GLN A 190 -11.52 -10.44 -7.63
C GLN A 190 -12.05 -9.02 -7.72
N ILE A 191 -12.47 -8.60 -8.93
CA ILE A 191 -13.27 -7.38 -9.11
C ILE A 191 -14.71 -7.71 -8.72
N ILE A 192 -15.27 -6.94 -7.77
CA ILE A 192 -16.66 -7.03 -7.36
C ILE A 192 -17.48 -6.16 -8.29
N ILE A 193 -18.19 -6.80 -9.22
CA ILE A 193 -19.13 -6.11 -10.09
C ILE A 193 -20.40 -5.89 -9.27
N GLY A 194 -20.70 -4.61 -8.93
CA GLY A 194 -21.91 -4.28 -8.19
C GLY A 194 -23.15 -4.80 -8.91
N GLY A 195 -23.78 -5.83 -8.38
CA GLY A 195 -25.14 -6.17 -8.74
C GLY A 195 -26.04 -5.08 -8.19
N SER A 196 -26.85 -4.46 -9.06
CA SER A 196 -27.97 -3.63 -8.63
C SER A 196 -28.81 -4.43 -7.61
N ARG A 197 -28.88 -3.89 -6.38
CA ARG A 197 -29.93 -4.29 -5.43
C ARG A 197 -31.27 -3.72 -5.87
#